data_b2c9f0a678c6a1c916fa73041126aade
#
_entry.id   b2c9f0a678c6a1c916fa73041126aade
#
_cell.length_a   1.000
_cell.length_b   1.000
_cell.length_c   1.000
_cell.angle_alpha   90.00
_cell.angle_beta   90.00
_cell.angle_gamma   90.00
#
_symmetry.space_group_name_H-M   'P 1'
#
loop_
_entity.id
_entity.type
_entity.pdbx_description
1 polymer ?
#
loop_
_entity_poly.entity_id
_entity_poly.type
_entity_poly.pdbx_seq_one_letter_code
_entity_poly.pdbx_strand_id
1 'polypeptide(L)' 'MLARINKLIEDVRRDPFTGIGKPEPLKYHLPGAWSRRIDDEHRLVYIVTEAEIIIIILAARYHY' A
#
# COMPACT_ATOMS: atom_id res chain seq x y z
N MET A 1 7.52 -0.37 13.70
CA MET A 1 6.57 0.01 12.64
C MET A 1 7.21 0.87 11.53
N LEU A 2 7.94 1.89 11.88
CA LEU A 2 8.55 2.79 10.89
C LEU A 2 9.50 2.06 9.93
N ALA A 3 10.33 1.17 10.43
CA ALA A 3 11.24 0.41 9.57
C ALA A 3 10.47 -0.46 8.57
N ARG A 4 9.36 -1.02 9.00
CA ARG A 4 8.50 -1.83 8.13
C ARG A 4 7.86 -0.97 7.05
N ILE A 5 7.38 0.22 7.42
CA ILE A 5 6.78 1.15 6.47
C ILE A 5 7.80 1.57 5.41
N ASN A 6 9.00 1.93 5.83
CA ASN A 6 10.05 2.32 4.90
C ASN A 6 10.41 1.20 3.92
N LYS A 7 10.46 -0.03 4.42
CA LYS A 7 10.74 -1.18 3.58
C LYS A 7 9.62 -1.42 2.57
N LEU A 8 8.37 -1.26 3.00
CA LEU A 8 7.23 -1.38 2.10
C LEU A 8 7.25 -0.30 1.01
N ILE A 9 7.55 0.93 1.38
CA ILE A 9 7.64 2.04 0.42
C ILE A 9 8.70 1.75 -0.63
N GLU A 10 9.87 1.29 -0.22
CA GLU A 10 10.94 0.92 -1.16
C GLU A 10 10.49 -0.19 -2.10
N ASP A 11 9.79 -1.19 -1.57
CA ASP A 11 9.32 -2.30 -2.37
C ASP A 11 8.23 -1.89 -3.35
N VAL A 12 7.32 -0.99 -2.95
CA VAL A 12 6.31 -0.41 -3.83
C VAL A 12 6.96 0.35 -4.98
N ARG A 13 8.00 1.10 -4.71
CA ARG A 13 8.73 1.84 -5.75
C ARG A 13 9.43 0.93 -6.73
N ARG A 14 9.87 -0.23 -6.27
CA ARG A 14 10.49 -1.24 -7.12
C ARG A 14 9.46 -1.89 -8.04
N ASP A 15 8.34 -2.33 -7.47
CA ASP A 15 7.24 -2.94 -8.21
C ASP A 15 5.95 -2.74 -7.40
N PRO A 16 5.04 -1.89 -7.87
CA PRO A 16 3.83 -1.58 -7.10
C PRO A 16 2.82 -2.71 -7.01
N PHE A 17 2.97 -3.76 -7.80
CA PHE A 17 1.95 -4.81 -7.88
C PHE A 17 2.37 -6.14 -7.27
N THR A 18 3.64 -6.31 -6.96
CA THR A 18 4.16 -7.55 -6.37
C THR A 18 5.13 -7.25 -5.26
N GLY A 19 5.35 -8.20 -4.38
CA GLY A 19 6.35 -8.08 -3.34
C GLY A 19 5.81 -8.31 -1.95
N ILE A 20 6.46 -7.72 -0.96
CA ILE A 20 6.16 -7.96 0.46
C ILE A 20 4.85 -7.29 0.88
N GLY A 21 4.24 -7.79 1.95
CA GLY A 21 3.03 -7.20 2.51
C GLY A 21 1.75 -7.57 1.78
N LYS A 22 1.77 -8.57 0.92
CA LYS A 22 0.62 -9.05 0.17
C LYS A 22 -0.13 -7.92 -0.56
N PRO A 23 0.47 -7.33 -1.61
CA PRO A 23 -0.20 -6.27 -2.37
C PRO A 23 -1.54 -6.74 -2.92
N GLU A 24 -2.57 -5.92 -2.70
CA GLU A 24 -3.94 -6.21 -3.15
C GLU A 24 -4.56 -4.96 -3.75
N PRO A 25 -5.29 -5.08 -4.88
CA PRO A 25 -6.02 -3.94 -5.40
C PRO A 25 -7.27 -3.65 -4.56
N LEU A 26 -7.58 -2.38 -4.37
CA LEU A 26 -8.77 -1.92 -3.67
C LEU A 26 -9.83 -1.51 -4.69
N LYS A 27 -10.44 -2.49 -5.33
CA LYS A 27 -11.31 -2.29 -6.49
C LYS A 27 -12.54 -1.44 -6.24
N TYR A 28 -13.09 -1.50 -5.04
CA TYR A 28 -14.36 -0.88 -4.73
C TYR A 28 -14.23 0.47 -4.01
N HIS A 29 -13.01 0.93 -3.78
CA HIS A 29 -12.77 2.13 -3.00
C HIS A 29 -12.23 3.27 -3.86
N LEU A 30 -11.09 3.07 -4.48
CA LEU A 30 -10.46 4.09 -5.32
C LEU A 30 -9.84 3.43 -6.55
N PRO A 31 -10.11 3.94 -7.76
CA PRO A 31 -9.45 3.43 -8.96
C PRO A 31 -7.94 3.55 -8.85
N GLY A 32 -7.24 2.48 -9.18
CA GLY A 32 -5.78 2.46 -9.11
C GLY A 32 -5.20 2.29 -7.72
N ALA A 33 -6.05 2.17 -6.69
CA ALA A 33 -5.57 2.00 -5.32
C ALA A 33 -5.21 0.56 -5.01
N TRP A 34 -4.13 0.42 -4.27
CA TRP A 34 -3.62 -0.86 -3.79
C TRP A 34 -3.28 -0.74 -2.32
N SER A 35 -3.23 -1.86 -1.62
CA SER A 35 -2.80 -1.86 -0.23
C SER A 35 -1.78 -2.96 0.01
N ARG A 36 -0.90 -2.70 0.98
CA ARG A 36 0.01 -3.70 1.54
C ARG A 36 -0.11 -3.71 3.04
N ARG A 37 0.02 -4.88 3.62
CA ARG A 37 -0.09 -5.07 5.05
C ARG A 37 1.16 -4.57 5.77
N ILE A 38 0.97 -3.66 6.73
CA ILE A 38 2.04 -3.24 7.64
C ILE A 38 2.09 -4.21 8.82
N ASP A 39 0.96 -4.36 9.49
CA ASP A 39 0.76 -5.33 10.57
C ASP A 39 -0.71 -5.76 10.58
N ASP A 40 -1.18 -6.39 11.64
CA ASP A 40 -2.55 -6.89 11.70
C ASP A 40 -3.61 -5.79 11.67
N GLU A 41 -3.26 -4.58 12.04
CA GLU A 41 -4.20 -3.47 12.15
C GLU A 41 -3.99 -2.36 11.13
N HIS A 42 -2.82 -2.29 10.52
CA HIS A 42 -2.44 -1.16 9.69
C HIS A 42 -2.11 -1.60 8.27
N ARG A 43 -2.51 -0.78 7.32
CA ARG A 43 -2.20 -1.00 5.91
C ARG A 43 -1.61 0.25 5.29
N LEU A 44 -0.67 0.03 4.38
CA LEU A 44 -0.14 1.07 3.52
C LEU A 44 -1.01 1.09 2.27
N VAL A 45 -1.69 2.21 2.02
CA VAL A 45 -2.50 2.39 0.82
C VAL A 45 -1.77 3.32 -0.14
N TYR A 46 -1.75 2.98 -1.40
CA TYR A 46 -1.09 3.78 -2.42
C TYR A 46 -1.90 3.73 -3.72
N ILE A 47 -1.77 4.79 -4.49
CA ILE A 47 -2.44 4.92 -5.79
C ILE A 47 -1.36 4.89 -6.86
N VAL A 48 -1.55 4.03 -7.86
CA VAL A 48 -0.62 3.89 -8.97
C VAL A 48 -1.24 4.54 -10.19
N THR A 49 -0.53 5.49 -10.77
CA THR A 49 -0.92 6.12 -12.03
C THR A 49 0.20 5.88 -13.06
N GLU A 50 -0.04 6.26 -14.31
CA GLU A 50 1.00 6.17 -15.34
C GLU A 50 2.21 7.06 -15.05
N ALA A 51 1.98 8.17 -14.36
CA ALA A 51 3.03 9.17 -14.11
C ALA A 51 3.73 8.98 -12.78
N GLU A 52 3.03 8.46 -11.75
CA GLU A 52 3.58 8.47 -10.40
C GLU A 52 2.90 7.46 -9.47
N ILE A 53 3.51 7.25 -8.32
CA ILE A 53 2.93 6.47 -7.22
C ILE A 53 2.68 7.44 -6.07
N ILE A 54 1.43 7.54 -5.65
CA ILE A 54 1.03 8.37 -4.53
C ILE A 54 0.80 7.45 -3.34
N ILE A 55 1.55 7.67 -2.26
CA ILE A 55 1.51 6.83 -1.09
C ILE A 55 0.70 7.51 0.00
N ILE A 56 -0.34 6.82 0.48
CA ILE A 56 -1.18 7.25 1.58
C ILE A 56 -1.04 6.22 2.68
N ILE A 57 -0.57 6.62 3.84
CA ILE A 57 -0.42 5.71 4.97
C ILE A 57 -1.64 5.83 5.87
N LEU A 58 -2.34 4.70 6.07
CA LEU A 58 -3.49 4.62 6.95
C LEU A 58 -3.09 3.91 8.22
N ALA A 59 -3.21 4.61 9.35
CA ALA A 59 -2.83 4.10 10.65
C ALA A 59 -4.03 3.65 11.47
N ALA A 60 -5.14 3.35 10.84
CA ALA A 60 -6.36 2.95 11.51
C ALA A 60 -6.74 1.53 11.14
N ARG A 61 -7.56 0.91 11.98
CA ARG A 61 -8.20 -0.34 11.66
C ARG A 61 -9.14 -0.10 10.50
N TYR A 62 -9.04 -0.91 9.51
CA TYR A 62 -9.79 -0.70 8.30
C TYR A 62 -10.64 -1.89 7.96
N HIS A 63 -11.90 -1.63 7.68
CA HIS A 63 -12.82 -2.61 7.13
C HIS A 63 -13.16 -2.17 5.73
N TYR A 64 -12.67 -2.91 4.80
CA TYR A 64 -12.98 -2.64 3.41
C TYR A 64 -14.19 -3.43 2.96
#